data_e2fa66f475a3a9eafd596c2ca517e868
#
_entry.id   e2fa66f475a3a9eafd596c2ca517e868
#
_cell.length_a   1.000
_cell.length_b   1.000
_cell.length_c   1.000
_cell.angle_alpha   90.00
_cell.angle_beta   90.00
_cell.angle_gamma   90.00
#
_symmetry.space_group_name_H-M   'P 1'
#
loop_
_entity.id
_entity.type
_entity.pdbx_description
1 polymer ?
#
loop_
_entity_poly.entity_id
_entity_poly.type
_entity_poly.pdbx_seq_one_letter_code
_entity_poly.pdbx_strand_id
1 'polypeptide(L)'
;MRRRTLLAATPLLLTPGLALAQNLDRAALQRVEAYFNGMTTLRARFLQIAQNGSAAEGTAMIWRPNRMRFEYDPPEPTLLIAADGQFFHWDRELRQPTVVAVNATPLGVLLRNPLSLSGDVTVPAMERVGGLLRVTVFRTAAPGEGRITLILEENPMQLRQWEVLDAQNRITRVTLTRIETGIRFDPFLFAFNDPRFREELDRAR
;
A
#
# COMPACT_ATOMS: atom_id res chain seq x y z
N MET A 1 -78.83 3.73 -1.28
CA MET A 1 -77.78 4.75 -1.26
C MET A 1 -76.45 4.05 -0.92
N ARG A 2 -75.58 3.74 -1.91
CA ARG A 2 -74.27 3.08 -1.70
C ARG A 2 -73.19 4.16 -1.88
N ARG A 3 -72.46 4.51 -0.81
CA ARG A 3 -71.36 5.43 -0.85
C ARG A 3 -70.12 4.67 -1.37
N ARG A 4 -69.57 5.09 -2.52
CA ARG A 4 -68.29 4.62 -3.05
C ARG A 4 -67.19 5.53 -2.46
N THR A 5 -66.32 4.92 -1.65
CA THR A 5 -65.08 5.56 -1.20
C THR A 5 -64.01 5.33 -2.26
N LEU A 6 -63.53 6.41 -2.86
CA LEU A 6 -62.37 6.43 -3.78
C LEU A 6 -61.10 6.49 -2.92
N LEU A 7 -60.29 5.43 -2.97
CA LEU A 7 -58.94 5.41 -2.45
C LEU A 7 -57.99 6.07 -3.48
N ALA A 8 -57.45 7.24 -3.13
CA ALA A 8 -56.44 7.89 -3.92
C ALA A 8 -55.09 7.23 -3.61
N ALA A 9 -54.51 6.57 -4.61
CA ALA A 9 -53.14 6.05 -4.54
C ALA A 9 -52.16 7.19 -4.87
N THR A 10 -51.35 7.56 -3.89
CA THR A 10 -50.24 8.52 -4.06
C THR A 10 -49.04 7.81 -4.68
N PRO A 11 -48.50 8.24 -5.83
CA PRO A 11 -47.30 7.65 -6.38
C PRO A 11 -46.08 8.07 -5.56
N LEU A 12 -45.34 7.09 -5.03
CA LEU A 12 -44.07 7.26 -4.37
C LEU A 12 -43.00 7.56 -5.46
N LEU A 13 -42.61 8.79 -5.62
CA LEU A 13 -41.49 9.20 -6.49
C LEU A 13 -40.19 8.71 -5.86
N LEU A 14 -39.65 7.59 -6.38
CA LEU A 14 -38.26 7.19 -6.15
C LEU A 14 -37.37 8.23 -6.84
N THR A 15 -36.77 9.12 -6.08
CA THR A 15 -35.64 9.94 -6.59
C THR A 15 -34.43 9.05 -6.77
N PRO A 16 -33.85 8.93 -7.99
CA PRO A 16 -32.58 8.25 -8.15
C PRO A 16 -31.52 9.02 -7.38
N GLY A 17 -30.90 8.37 -6.38
CA GLY A 17 -29.77 8.91 -5.66
C GLY A 17 -28.67 9.23 -6.70
N LEU A 18 -28.36 10.51 -6.89
CA LEU A 18 -27.19 10.97 -7.63
C LEU A 18 -25.95 10.41 -6.93
N ALA A 19 -25.39 9.32 -7.47
CA ALA A 19 -24.06 8.91 -7.15
C ALA A 19 -23.13 10.07 -7.53
N LEU A 20 -22.65 10.80 -6.53
CA LEU A 20 -21.60 11.81 -6.71
C LEU A 20 -20.37 11.04 -7.21
N ALA A 21 -20.18 11.01 -8.53
CA ALA A 21 -18.91 10.60 -9.12
C ALA A 21 -17.86 11.53 -8.51
N GLN A 22 -17.00 11.00 -7.65
CA GLN A 22 -15.87 11.76 -7.11
C GLN A 22 -15.04 12.22 -8.33
N ASN A 23 -15.00 13.54 -8.53
CA ASN A 23 -14.23 14.14 -9.60
C ASN A 23 -12.76 14.03 -9.20
N LEU A 24 -12.09 12.93 -9.63
CA LEU A 24 -10.69 12.70 -9.34
C LEU A 24 -9.86 13.84 -9.95
N ASP A 25 -9.07 14.49 -9.13
CA ASP A 25 -8.13 15.52 -9.59
C ASP A 25 -7.00 14.86 -10.40
N ARG A 26 -7.17 14.83 -11.73
CA ARG A 26 -6.22 14.21 -12.65
C ARG A 26 -4.83 14.83 -12.55
N ALA A 27 -4.75 16.13 -12.32
CA ALA A 27 -3.47 16.80 -12.16
C ALA A 27 -2.74 16.35 -10.90
N ALA A 28 -3.46 16.12 -9.79
CA ALA A 28 -2.87 15.54 -8.59
C ALA A 28 -2.41 14.11 -8.82
N LEU A 29 -3.19 13.27 -9.51
CA LEU A 29 -2.77 11.90 -9.86
C LEU A 29 -1.51 11.88 -10.71
N GLN A 30 -1.42 12.76 -11.71
CA GLN A 30 -0.21 12.89 -12.54
C GLN A 30 1.01 13.32 -11.71
N ARG A 31 0.86 14.23 -10.74
CA ARG A 31 1.96 14.60 -9.83
C ARG A 31 2.40 13.43 -8.96
N VAL A 32 1.46 12.60 -8.48
CA VAL A 32 1.77 11.38 -7.73
C VAL A 32 2.54 10.39 -8.60
N GLU A 33 2.08 10.14 -9.83
CA GLU A 33 2.80 9.28 -10.80
C GLU A 33 4.21 9.83 -11.09
N ALA A 34 4.34 11.13 -11.35
CA ALA A 34 5.63 11.78 -11.61
C ALA A 34 6.58 11.64 -10.42
N TYR A 35 6.10 11.84 -9.19
CA TYR A 35 6.89 11.65 -7.97
C TYR A 35 7.44 10.23 -7.87
N PHE A 36 6.57 9.22 -7.97
CA PHE A 36 7.03 7.83 -7.90
C PHE A 36 7.95 7.48 -9.06
N ASN A 37 7.66 7.92 -10.28
CA ASN A 37 8.45 7.59 -11.46
C ASN A 37 9.82 8.29 -11.47
N GLY A 38 9.95 9.42 -10.78
CA GLY A 38 11.23 10.08 -10.53
C GLY A 38 12.03 9.48 -9.37
N MET A 39 11.37 8.75 -8.45
CA MET A 39 12.01 8.14 -7.29
C MET A 39 12.44 6.71 -7.61
N THR A 40 13.73 6.46 -7.76
CA THR A 40 14.28 5.11 -7.99
C THR A 40 14.59 4.40 -6.68
N THR A 41 15.13 5.12 -5.68
CA THR A 41 15.51 4.56 -4.37
C THR A 41 15.02 5.44 -3.24
N LEU A 42 14.64 4.79 -2.14
CA LEU A 42 14.24 5.44 -0.89
C LEU A 42 14.75 4.63 0.29
N ARG A 43 15.32 5.30 1.28
CA ARG A 43 15.56 4.79 2.63
C ARG A 43 14.82 5.66 3.63
N ALA A 44 14.22 5.05 4.62
CA ALA A 44 13.52 5.77 5.68
C ALA A 44 13.51 4.95 6.97
N ARG A 45 13.32 5.61 8.09
CA ARG A 45 12.81 4.96 9.29
C ARG A 45 11.31 4.79 9.13
N PHE A 46 10.77 3.68 9.61
CA PHE A 46 9.33 3.47 9.61
C PHE A 46 8.80 3.14 11.00
N LEU A 47 7.54 3.51 11.21
CA LEU A 47 6.68 3.03 12.28
C LEU A 47 5.51 2.29 11.61
N GLN A 48 5.36 1.02 11.91
CA GLN A 48 4.23 0.20 11.50
C GLN A 48 3.25 0.06 12.65
N ILE A 49 1.97 0.23 12.37
CA ILE A 49 0.88 -0.02 13.31
C ILE A 49 -0.10 -1.00 12.67
N ALA A 50 -0.30 -2.14 13.29
CA ALA A 50 -1.28 -3.13 12.88
C ALA A 50 -2.68 -2.80 13.42
N GLN A 51 -3.71 -3.44 12.89
CA GLN A 51 -5.11 -3.20 13.28
C GLN A 51 -5.38 -3.42 14.77
N ASN A 52 -4.68 -4.35 15.41
CA ASN A 52 -4.79 -4.62 16.85
C ASN A 52 -4.06 -3.59 17.72
N GLY A 53 -3.45 -2.57 17.13
CA GLY A 53 -2.69 -1.53 17.81
C GLY A 53 -1.23 -1.89 18.10
N SER A 54 -0.76 -3.11 17.77
CA SER A 54 0.65 -3.44 17.89
C SER A 54 1.50 -2.54 16.99
N ALA A 55 2.63 -2.10 17.51
CA ALA A 55 3.54 -1.19 16.84
C ALA A 55 4.92 -1.85 16.70
N ALA A 56 5.55 -1.65 15.55
CA ALA A 56 6.91 -2.06 15.26
C ALA A 56 7.63 -0.96 14.47
N GLU A 57 8.91 -0.81 14.72
CA GLU A 57 9.76 0.17 14.03
C GLU A 57 10.87 -0.53 13.26
N GLY A 58 11.52 0.21 12.38
CA GLY A 58 12.65 -0.33 11.63
C GLY A 58 13.14 0.59 10.54
N THR A 59 13.91 0.01 9.62
CA THR A 59 14.42 0.68 8.43
C THR A 59 13.77 0.08 7.18
N ALA A 60 13.14 0.95 6.39
CA ALA A 60 12.60 0.63 5.08
C ALA A 60 13.59 1.05 3.99
N MET A 61 13.86 0.15 3.06
CA MET A 61 14.64 0.36 1.86
C MET A 61 13.82 -0.05 0.65
N ILE A 62 13.62 0.86 -0.29
CA ILE A 62 12.88 0.62 -1.52
C ILE A 62 13.81 0.94 -2.70
N TRP A 63 13.92 0.01 -3.63
CA TRP A 63 14.64 0.18 -4.89
C TRP A 63 13.76 -0.28 -6.06
N ARG A 64 13.11 0.66 -6.67
CA ARG A 64 12.19 0.40 -7.78
C ARG A 64 12.94 0.11 -9.09
N PRO A 65 12.44 -0.82 -9.93
CA PRO A 65 11.26 -1.66 -9.70
C PRO A 65 11.52 -2.86 -8.78
N ASN A 66 10.44 -3.36 -8.17
CA ASN A 66 10.30 -4.71 -7.59
C ASN A 66 11.24 -5.07 -6.43
N ARG A 67 11.96 -4.13 -5.83
CA ARG A 67 12.82 -4.40 -4.68
C ARG A 67 12.41 -3.56 -3.48
N MET A 68 12.28 -4.23 -2.34
CA MET A 68 11.96 -3.63 -1.06
C MET A 68 12.58 -4.48 0.04
N ARG A 69 13.05 -3.85 1.10
CA ARG A 69 13.52 -4.51 2.31
C ARG A 69 13.04 -3.74 3.52
N PHE A 70 12.46 -4.45 4.47
CA PHE A 70 12.10 -3.93 5.78
C PHE A 70 12.86 -4.71 6.83
N GLU A 71 13.72 -4.01 7.55
CA GLU A 71 14.45 -4.52 8.71
C GLU A 71 13.79 -3.95 9.96
N TYR A 72 13.17 -4.82 10.73
CA TYR A 72 12.54 -4.43 11.98
C TYR A 72 13.57 -4.37 13.10
N ASP A 73 13.40 -3.40 14.00
CA ASP A 73 14.23 -3.27 15.19
C ASP A 73 13.82 -4.31 16.23
N PRO A 74 14.75 -4.82 17.06
CA PRO A 74 14.40 -5.65 18.18
C PRO A 74 13.36 -4.99 19.12
N PRO A 75 12.42 -5.73 19.69
CA PRO A 75 12.34 -7.20 19.70
C PRO A 75 11.61 -7.84 18.51
N GLU A 76 11.17 -7.08 17.52
CA GLU A 76 10.42 -7.62 16.39
C GLU A 76 11.32 -8.54 15.52
N PRO A 77 11.00 -9.84 15.39
CA PRO A 77 11.86 -10.80 14.72
C PRO A 77 11.75 -10.80 13.19
N THR A 78 10.94 -9.90 12.63
CA THR A 78 10.56 -9.94 11.23
C THR A 78 11.61 -9.33 10.30
N LEU A 79 11.82 -9.98 9.15
CA LEU A 79 12.48 -9.45 7.97
C LEU A 79 11.57 -9.63 6.76
N LEU A 80 11.30 -8.53 6.04
CA LEU A 80 10.52 -8.57 4.81
C LEU A 80 11.40 -8.14 3.64
N ILE A 81 11.46 -8.98 2.59
CA ILE A 81 12.18 -8.67 1.35
C ILE A 81 11.24 -8.86 0.17
N ALA A 82 11.20 -7.89 -0.75
CA ALA A 82 10.64 -8.06 -2.08
C ALA A 82 11.78 -8.10 -3.10
N ALA A 83 11.83 -9.15 -3.89
CA ALA A 83 12.75 -9.31 -5.01
C ALA A 83 12.19 -10.33 -6.01
N ASP A 84 12.60 -10.26 -7.26
CA ASP A 84 12.27 -11.23 -8.32
C ASP A 84 10.78 -11.57 -8.43
N GLY A 85 9.92 -10.56 -8.16
CA GLY A 85 8.46 -10.71 -8.20
C GLY A 85 7.84 -11.40 -6.98
N GLN A 86 8.60 -11.67 -5.95
CA GLN A 86 8.15 -12.32 -4.72
C GLN A 86 8.38 -11.45 -3.50
N PHE A 87 7.43 -11.48 -2.55
CA PHE A 87 7.63 -11.07 -1.18
C PHE A 87 8.03 -12.26 -0.35
N PHE A 88 9.14 -12.12 0.36
CA PHE A 88 9.67 -13.06 1.31
C PHE A 88 9.52 -12.44 2.71
N HIS A 89 8.70 -13.05 3.54
CA HIS A 89 8.53 -12.72 4.95
C HIS A 89 9.24 -13.79 5.78
N TRP A 90 10.22 -13.37 6.55
CA TRP A 90 10.98 -14.24 7.44
C TRP A 90 10.69 -13.88 8.89
N ASP A 91 10.16 -14.85 9.64
CA ASP A 91 10.05 -14.78 11.08
C ASP A 91 11.24 -15.51 11.71
N ARG A 92 12.10 -14.77 12.39
CA ARG A 92 13.33 -15.30 13.00
C ARG A 92 13.07 -16.19 14.20
N GLU A 93 11.97 -15.97 14.95
CA GLU A 93 11.60 -16.80 16.11
C GLU A 93 11.01 -18.13 15.66
N LEU A 94 10.04 -18.08 14.76
CA LEU A 94 9.39 -19.28 14.23
C LEU A 94 10.27 -19.99 13.20
N ARG A 95 11.29 -19.32 12.67
CA ARG A 95 12.17 -19.83 11.60
C ARG A 95 11.39 -20.31 10.37
N GLN A 96 10.31 -19.62 10.08
CA GLN A 96 9.41 -19.97 8.98
C GLN A 96 9.38 -18.87 7.92
N PRO A 97 9.75 -19.19 6.68
CA PRO A 97 9.54 -18.29 5.56
C PRO A 97 8.11 -18.40 5.03
N THR A 98 7.52 -17.25 4.72
CA THR A 98 6.31 -17.18 3.91
C THR A 98 6.64 -16.44 2.63
N VAL A 99 6.30 -17.01 1.48
CA VAL A 99 6.55 -16.41 0.17
C VAL A 99 5.22 -16.18 -0.53
N VAL A 100 5.00 -14.95 -1.00
CA VAL A 100 3.83 -14.57 -1.80
C VAL A 100 4.27 -13.76 -3.01
N ALA A 101 3.53 -13.84 -4.11
CA ALA A 101 3.82 -13.02 -5.28
C ALA A 101 3.60 -11.54 -4.96
N VAL A 102 4.54 -10.66 -5.33
CA VAL A 102 4.44 -9.20 -5.13
C VAL A 102 3.14 -8.65 -5.72
N ASN A 103 2.78 -9.12 -6.90
CA ASN A 103 1.58 -8.69 -7.59
C ASN A 103 0.27 -9.22 -6.97
N ALA A 104 0.33 -10.19 -6.06
CA ALA A 104 -0.81 -10.65 -5.26
C ALA A 104 -1.01 -9.82 -3.96
N THR A 105 -0.24 -8.75 -3.78
CA THR A 105 -0.34 -7.87 -2.62
C THR A 105 -0.60 -6.43 -3.05
N PRO A 106 -1.37 -5.63 -2.27
CA PRO A 106 -1.56 -4.21 -2.54
C PRO A 106 -0.23 -3.42 -2.59
N LEU A 107 0.80 -3.83 -1.84
CA LEU A 107 2.13 -3.23 -1.85
C LEU A 107 2.82 -3.33 -3.21
N GLY A 108 2.45 -4.32 -4.02
CA GLY A 108 3.00 -4.47 -5.37
C GLY A 108 2.80 -3.23 -6.25
N VAL A 109 1.73 -2.46 -6.01
CA VAL A 109 1.48 -1.19 -6.73
C VAL A 109 2.63 -0.20 -6.46
N LEU A 110 3.10 -0.09 -5.20
CA LEU A 110 4.17 0.84 -4.81
C LEU A 110 5.51 0.52 -5.50
N LEU A 111 5.75 -0.75 -5.83
CA LEU A 111 7.02 -1.23 -6.39
C LEU A 111 7.09 -1.17 -7.91
N ARG A 112 6.01 -0.80 -8.60
CA ARG A 112 6.00 -0.70 -10.07
C ARG A 112 6.86 0.46 -10.57
N ASN A 113 7.50 0.26 -11.71
CA ASN A 113 8.15 1.32 -12.46
C ASN A 113 8.01 1.02 -13.97
N PRO A 114 7.24 1.83 -14.72
CA PRO A 114 6.52 3.01 -14.23
C PRO A 114 5.32 2.65 -13.33
N LEU A 115 5.02 3.51 -12.37
CA LEU A 115 3.74 3.54 -11.68
C LEU A 115 2.73 4.24 -12.60
N SER A 116 1.61 3.57 -12.88
CA SER A 116 0.43 4.19 -13.47
C SER A 116 -0.76 4.00 -12.54
N LEU A 117 -1.52 5.07 -12.33
CA LEU A 117 -2.75 5.09 -11.55
C LEU A 117 -3.99 4.93 -12.44
N SER A 118 -3.82 4.24 -13.57
CA SER A 118 -4.87 3.93 -14.55
C SER A 118 -4.64 2.55 -15.18
N GLY A 119 -5.60 2.09 -15.96
CA GLY A 119 -5.50 0.80 -16.68
C GLY A 119 -5.72 -0.39 -15.75
N ASP A 120 -4.66 -1.07 -15.36
CA ASP A 120 -4.68 -2.23 -14.47
C ASP A 120 -4.81 -1.88 -12.98
N VAL A 121 -4.88 -0.58 -12.68
CA VAL A 121 -5.11 -0.02 -11.34
C VAL A 121 -6.34 0.86 -11.35
N THR A 122 -7.22 0.69 -10.37
CA THR A 122 -8.38 1.54 -10.13
C THR A 122 -8.12 2.44 -8.94
N VAL A 123 -8.48 3.73 -9.06
CA VAL A 123 -8.47 4.73 -8.00
C VAL A 123 -9.90 4.98 -7.53
N PRO A 124 -10.41 4.29 -6.51
CA PRO A 124 -11.78 4.47 -6.04
C PRO A 124 -11.97 5.75 -5.23
N ALA A 125 -10.90 6.27 -4.63
CA ALA A 125 -10.98 7.46 -3.79
C ALA A 125 -9.69 8.28 -3.84
N MET A 126 -9.86 9.58 -3.84
CA MET A 126 -8.80 10.56 -3.62
C MET A 126 -9.36 11.72 -2.79
N GLU A 127 -8.66 12.07 -1.73
CA GLU A 127 -9.11 13.09 -0.78
C GLU A 127 -7.93 13.87 -0.19
N ARG A 128 -8.21 15.06 0.31
CA ARG A 128 -7.25 15.86 1.07
C ARG A 128 -7.74 15.97 2.51
N VAL A 129 -6.96 15.43 3.44
CA VAL A 129 -7.29 15.41 4.86
C VAL A 129 -6.06 15.84 5.67
N GLY A 130 -6.21 16.85 6.52
CA GLY A 130 -5.14 17.33 7.38
C GLY A 130 -3.92 17.85 6.61
N GLY A 131 -4.12 18.41 5.40
CA GLY A 131 -3.03 18.89 4.55
C GLY A 131 -2.27 17.82 3.77
N LEU A 132 -2.74 16.56 3.84
CA LEU A 132 -2.16 15.43 3.12
C LEU A 132 -3.10 14.96 2.00
N LEU A 133 -2.51 14.60 0.86
CA LEU A 133 -3.21 13.93 -0.24
C LEU A 133 -3.25 12.43 0.03
N ARG A 134 -4.44 11.85 0.05
CA ARG A 134 -4.69 10.42 0.20
C ARG A 134 -5.21 9.86 -1.11
N VAL A 135 -4.53 8.87 -1.66
CA VAL A 135 -4.91 8.21 -2.92
C VAL A 135 -5.05 6.71 -2.66
N THR A 136 -6.29 6.24 -2.69
CA THR A 136 -6.58 4.81 -2.52
C THR A 136 -6.56 4.12 -3.86
N VAL A 137 -5.90 2.98 -3.95
CA VAL A 137 -5.76 2.21 -5.19
C VAL A 137 -5.88 0.72 -4.93
N PHE A 138 -6.39 -0.01 -5.93
CA PHE A 138 -6.41 -1.47 -5.95
C PHE A 138 -6.20 -1.98 -7.38
N ARG A 139 -5.87 -3.27 -7.51
CA ARG A 139 -5.75 -3.91 -8.83
C ARG A 139 -7.13 -4.12 -9.45
N THR A 140 -7.35 -3.58 -10.64
CA THR A 140 -8.65 -3.65 -11.33
C THR A 140 -9.12 -5.09 -11.52
N ALA A 141 -8.21 -6.00 -11.87
CA ALA A 141 -8.54 -7.42 -12.09
C ALA A 141 -8.74 -8.23 -10.80
N ALA A 142 -8.39 -7.68 -9.63
CA ALA A 142 -8.43 -8.42 -8.35
C ALA A 142 -8.79 -7.50 -7.17
N PRO A 143 -9.99 -6.89 -7.16
CA PRO A 143 -10.40 -5.95 -6.13
C PRO A 143 -10.51 -6.58 -4.73
N GLY A 144 -10.69 -7.90 -4.66
CA GLY A 144 -10.77 -8.67 -3.40
C GLY A 144 -9.41 -8.94 -2.74
N GLU A 145 -8.28 -8.71 -3.42
CA GLU A 145 -6.95 -8.89 -2.83
C GLU A 145 -6.55 -7.75 -1.88
N GLY A 146 -7.41 -6.76 -1.73
CA GLY A 146 -7.20 -5.61 -0.86
C GLY A 146 -6.83 -4.34 -1.62
N ARG A 147 -6.45 -3.31 -0.86
CA ARG A 147 -6.13 -1.98 -1.41
C ARG A 147 -5.01 -1.31 -0.63
N ILE A 148 -4.34 -0.37 -1.27
CA ILE A 148 -3.37 0.50 -0.62
C ILE A 148 -3.83 1.95 -0.72
N THR A 149 -3.71 2.71 0.38
CA THR A 149 -3.89 4.15 0.39
C THR A 149 -2.53 4.80 0.55
N LEU A 150 -2.09 5.52 -0.47
CA LEU A 150 -0.87 6.32 -0.44
C LEU A 150 -1.19 7.68 0.18
N ILE A 151 -0.38 8.13 1.12
CA ILE A 151 -0.58 9.37 1.87
C ILE A 151 0.67 10.23 1.67
N LEU A 152 0.47 11.37 1.01
CA LEU A 152 1.56 12.21 0.54
C LEU A 152 1.40 13.66 1.04
N GLU A 153 2.50 14.31 1.32
CA GLU A 153 2.57 15.78 1.27
C GLU A 153 2.57 16.23 -0.20
N GLU A 154 2.01 17.41 -0.48
CA GLU A 154 1.95 17.91 -1.85
C GLU A 154 3.02 18.96 -2.18
N ASN A 155 3.60 19.63 -1.17
CA ASN A 155 4.55 20.74 -1.38
C ASN A 155 5.76 20.67 -0.41
N PRO A 156 6.87 20.01 -0.79
CA PRO A 156 7.08 19.21 -2.01
C PRO A 156 6.29 17.89 -1.96
N MET A 157 6.03 17.30 -3.14
CA MET A 157 5.40 15.97 -3.19
C MET A 157 6.33 14.95 -2.52
N GLN A 158 5.83 14.28 -1.46
CA GLN A 158 6.61 13.29 -0.72
C GLN A 158 5.70 12.26 -0.07
N LEU A 159 6.00 10.98 -0.27
CA LEU A 159 5.33 9.88 0.43
C LEU A 159 5.65 9.95 1.93
N ARG A 160 4.62 10.03 2.77
CA ARG A 160 4.75 10.06 4.22
C ARG A 160 4.27 8.79 4.89
N GLN A 161 3.26 8.18 4.29
CA GLN A 161 2.60 7.03 4.90
C GLN A 161 1.89 6.23 3.82
N TRP A 162 1.65 4.96 4.10
CA TRP A 162 0.62 4.19 3.41
C TRP A 162 -0.16 3.34 4.40
N GLU A 163 -1.37 2.99 3.98
CA GLU A 163 -2.24 2.06 4.67
C GLU A 163 -2.56 0.91 3.71
N VAL A 164 -2.40 -0.31 4.16
CA VAL A 164 -2.81 -1.51 3.43
C VAL A 164 -4.03 -2.08 4.12
N LEU A 165 -5.10 -2.30 3.36
CA LEU A 165 -6.19 -3.18 3.72
C LEU A 165 -5.99 -4.48 2.95
N ASP A 166 -5.74 -5.58 3.65
CA ASP A 166 -5.52 -6.88 3.02
C ASP A 166 -6.84 -7.60 2.66
N ALA A 167 -6.73 -8.77 2.03
CA ALA A 167 -7.89 -9.60 1.64
C ALA A 167 -8.72 -10.10 2.84
N GLN A 168 -8.18 -10.07 4.06
CA GLN A 168 -8.86 -10.42 5.30
C GLN A 168 -9.43 -9.18 6.02
N ASN A 169 -9.44 -8.02 5.35
CA ASN A 169 -9.86 -6.73 5.90
C ASN A 169 -9.03 -6.26 7.11
N ARG A 170 -7.78 -6.68 7.23
CA ARG A 170 -6.87 -6.19 8.25
C ARG A 170 -6.16 -4.95 7.74
N ILE A 171 -6.07 -3.94 8.59
CA ILE A 171 -5.40 -2.68 8.28
C ILE A 171 -4.00 -2.69 8.87
N THR A 172 -3.01 -2.37 8.05
CA THR A 172 -1.64 -2.07 8.46
C THR A 172 -1.26 -0.69 7.96
N ARG A 173 -0.81 0.16 8.85
CA ARG A 173 -0.33 1.52 8.55
C ARG A 173 1.16 1.59 8.72
N VAL A 174 1.86 2.18 7.74
CA VAL A 174 3.31 2.40 7.79
C VAL A 174 3.58 3.89 7.59
N THR A 175 4.14 4.53 8.60
CA THR A 175 4.55 5.95 8.57
C THR A 175 6.05 6.04 8.38
N LEU A 176 6.50 6.92 7.50
CA LEU A 176 7.90 7.13 7.16
C LEU A 176 8.44 8.41 7.79
N THR A 177 9.64 8.32 8.33
CA THR A 177 10.43 9.44 8.84
C THR A 177 11.87 9.35 8.34
N ARG A 178 12.63 10.44 8.41
CA ARG A 178 14.04 10.48 7.96
C ARG A 178 14.20 9.93 6.54
N ILE A 179 13.35 10.42 5.63
CA ILE A 179 13.29 9.94 4.25
C ILE A 179 14.48 10.49 3.47
N GLU A 180 15.21 9.58 2.83
CA GLU A 180 16.33 9.88 1.93
C GLU A 180 16.05 9.19 0.59
N THR A 181 16.28 9.89 -0.52
CA THR A 181 16.10 9.36 -1.89
C THR A 181 17.39 9.48 -2.70
N GLY A 182 17.47 8.74 -3.82
CA GLY A 182 18.67 8.76 -4.67
C GLY A 182 19.87 8.01 -4.09
N ILE A 183 19.66 7.15 -3.09
CA ILE A 183 20.71 6.40 -2.41
C ILE A 183 21.18 5.24 -3.29
N ARG A 184 22.46 4.98 -3.31
CA ARG A 184 23.02 3.76 -3.92
C ARG A 184 22.95 2.63 -2.90
N PHE A 185 22.23 1.57 -3.25
CA PHE A 185 22.15 0.35 -2.45
C PHE A 185 23.09 -0.72 -3.00
N ASP A 186 23.59 -1.58 -2.12
CA ASP A 186 24.18 -2.86 -2.50
C ASP A 186 23.06 -3.81 -2.98
N PRO A 187 23.13 -4.38 -4.18
CA PRO A 187 22.13 -5.32 -4.68
C PRO A 187 21.88 -6.52 -3.75
N PHE A 188 22.91 -6.97 -3.00
CA PHE A 188 22.78 -8.09 -2.07
C PHE A 188 21.76 -7.83 -0.94
N LEU A 189 21.50 -6.57 -0.59
CA LEU A 189 20.48 -6.23 0.39
C LEU A 189 19.08 -6.76 0.03
N PHE A 190 18.83 -6.96 -1.27
CA PHE A 190 17.53 -7.41 -1.80
C PHE A 190 17.58 -8.83 -2.31
N ALA A 191 18.67 -9.55 -2.11
CA ALA A 191 18.82 -10.92 -2.58
C ALA A 191 18.43 -11.91 -1.48
N PHE A 192 17.65 -12.94 -1.82
CA PHE A 192 17.33 -14.05 -0.90
C PHE A 192 18.56 -14.90 -0.55
N ASN A 193 19.68 -14.69 -1.25
CA ASN A 193 20.97 -15.34 -1.00
C ASN A 193 21.99 -14.44 -0.30
N ASP A 194 21.56 -13.34 0.33
CA ASP A 194 22.40 -12.51 1.20
C ASP A 194 23.12 -13.44 2.20
N PRO A 195 24.46 -13.42 2.29
CA PRO A 195 25.21 -14.26 3.22
C PRO A 195 24.71 -14.14 4.66
N ARG A 196 24.33 -12.96 5.10
CA ARG A 196 23.77 -12.70 6.44
C ARG A 196 22.43 -13.43 6.64
N PHE A 197 21.61 -13.48 5.60
CA PHE A 197 20.35 -14.20 5.59
C PHE A 197 20.57 -15.73 5.53
N ARG A 198 21.55 -16.19 4.74
CA ARG A 198 21.96 -17.60 4.70
C ARG A 198 22.47 -18.07 6.06
N GLU A 199 23.33 -17.30 6.71
CA GLU A 199 23.81 -17.63 8.07
C GLU A 199 22.64 -17.76 9.06
N GLU A 200 21.63 -16.90 8.98
CA GLU A 200 20.42 -17.01 9.79
C GLU A 200 19.62 -18.28 9.46
N LEU A 201 19.45 -18.61 8.18
CA LEU A 201 18.78 -19.83 7.73
C LEU A 201 19.54 -21.11 8.15
N ASP A 202 20.88 -21.09 8.03
CA ASP A 202 21.72 -22.25 8.38
C ASP A 202 21.81 -22.47 9.89
N ARG A 203 21.80 -21.41 10.70
CA ARG A 203 21.64 -21.50 12.17
C ARG A 203 20.26 -22.02 12.60
N ALA A 204 19.29 -21.96 11.67
CA ALA A 204 17.93 -22.40 11.87
C ALA A 204 17.71 -23.90 11.62
N ARG A 205 18.68 -24.58 11.01
CA ARG A 205 18.69 -26.04 10.77
C ARG A 205 19.35 -26.79 11.91
#